data_7ca44866c429d73f09124d3e4e1d6edf
#
_entry.id   7ca44866c429d73f09124d3e4e1d6edf
#
_cell.length_a   1.000
_cell.length_b   1.000
_cell.length_c   1.000
_cell.angle_alpha   90.00
_cell.angle_beta   90.00
_cell.angle_gamma   90.00
#
_symmetry.space_group_name_H-M   'P 1'
#
loop_
_entity.id
_entity.type
_entity.pdbx_description
1 polymer ?
#
loop_
_entity_poly.entity_id
_entity_poly.type
_entity_poly.pdbx_seq_one_letter_code
_entity_poly.pdbx_strand_id
1 'polypeptide(L)'
;MTPDLQKAGAAILERHQQATVAASAGGASFGRTLLGDEPDFEHGVALYLEEISVSFDGFKALNSLSLAIDVGEMRCIIGPNGAGKTTMMDVITGKTRPDSGRAHFGSNIDLLRLREPQIVRAGICRKFQKPTVYEELSVFENLELALQNDRGVRAALFARMSGPQRERIAEILQLVHLLPEAYRIAGLLSHGQKQWLEIGMLLAQEPRLLLLDEPVAGMTDEETERTAELFLTLVGKHSLVVVEHDMKFVDMLTQGHRKVTVLHEGSVLAEGTLAEVQSNTQVIDVYLGR
;
A
#
# COMPACT_ATOMS: atom_id res chain seq x y z
N MET A 1 -11.49 14.70 13.63
CA MET A 1 -10.47 13.69 13.98
C MET A 1 -11.10 12.67 14.92
N THR A 2 -11.15 11.40 14.56
CA THR A 2 -11.79 10.36 15.38
C THR A 2 -11.00 10.11 16.67
N PRO A 3 -11.67 9.69 17.79
CA PRO A 3 -10.99 9.37 19.05
C PRO A 3 -9.86 8.33 18.91
N ASP A 4 -9.99 7.42 17.96
CA ASP A 4 -8.98 6.39 17.66
C ASP A 4 -7.73 6.97 16.99
N LEU A 5 -7.89 7.95 16.10
CA LEU A 5 -6.79 8.69 15.50
C LEU A 5 -6.00 9.48 16.55
N GLN A 6 -6.69 10.08 17.54
CA GLN A 6 -6.02 10.80 18.62
C GLN A 6 -5.22 9.86 19.52
N LYS A 7 -5.76 8.69 19.86
CA LYS A 7 -5.05 7.68 20.67
C LYS A 7 -3.85 7.10 19.95
N ALA A 8 -4.01 6.73 18.66
CA ALA A 8 -2.91 6.24 17.84
C ALA A 8 -1.80 7.28 17.69
N GLY A 9 -2.16 8.53 17.40
CA GLY A 9 -1.21 9.64 17.28
C GLY A 9 -0.47 9.93 18.59
N ALA A 10 -1.16 9.94 19.73
CA ALA A 10 -0.52 10.15 21.02
C ALA A 10 0.49 9.06 21.36
N ALA A 11 0.14 7.79 21.16
CA ALA A 11 1.04 6.66 21.41
C ALA A 11 2.29 6.66 20.52
N ILE A 12 2.13 7.01 19.23
CA ILE A 12 3.25 7.12 18.28
C ILE A 12 4.16 8.30 18.66
N LEU A 13 3.59 9.45 19.03
CA LEU A 13 4.34 10.65 19.44
C LEU A 13 5.13 10.44 20.73
N GLU A 14 4.55 9.80 21.76
CA GLU A 14 5.26 9.48 23.00
C GLU A 14 6.49 8.59 22.75
N ARG A 15 6.36 7.55 21.93
CA ARG A 15 7.51 6.70 21.59
C ARG A 15 8.54 7.42 20.73
N HIS A 16 8.12 8.25 19.81
CA HIS A 16 9.08 9.02 19.00
C HIS A 16 9.86 10.00 19.86
N GLN A 17 9.23 10.62 20.84
CA GLN A 17 9.91 11.47 21.84
C GLN A 17 10.86 10.65 22.70
N GLN A 18 10.47 9.47 23.19
CA GLN A 18 11.32 8.58 23.97
C GLN A 18 12.52 8.06 23.16
N ALA A 19 12.32 7.68 21.90
CA ALA A 19 13.38 7.25 20.99
C ALA A 19 14.36 8.41 20.67
N THR A 20 13.87 9.62 20.51
CA THR A 20 14.69 10.82 20.27
C THR A 20 15.51 11.18 21.52
N VAL A 21 14.94 11.06 22.72
CA VAL A 21 15.63 11.29 23.98
C VAL A 21 16.69 10.21 24.23
N ALA A 22 16.39 8.93 23.95
CA ALA A 22 17.34 7.83 24.05
C ALA A 22 18.52 7.97 23.05
N ALA A 23 18.25 8.43 21.82
CA ALA A 23 19.27 8.69 20.80
C ALA A 23 20.15 9.90 21.14
N SER A 24 19.63 10.89 21.87
CA SER A 24 20.42 12.06 22.31
C SER A 24 21.28 11.79 23.52
N ALA A 25 20.99 10.74 24.31
CA ALA A 25 21.77 10.34 25.49
C ALA A 25 22.94 9.40 25.19
N GLY A 26 22.95 8.72 24.04
CA GLY A 26 24.04 7.91 23.56
C GLY A 26 24.66 8.55 22.33
N GLY A 27 25.88 9.07 22.45
CA GLY A 27 26.66 9.73 21.38
C GLY A 27 26.97 8.85 20.17
N ALA A 28 25.93 8.31 19.50
CA ALA A 28 25.99 7.45 18.33
C ALA A 28 25.50 8.20 17.09
N SER A 29 26.40 8.27 16.14
CA SER A 29 26.32 8.85 14.80
C SER A 29 24.92 8.85 14.17
N PHE A 30 24.39 10.03 13.93
CA PHE A 30 23.31 10.33 13.00
C PHE A 30 23.59 9.66 11.64
N GLY A 31 22.91 8.63 11.28
CA GLY A 31 23.00 8.06 9.93
C GLY A 31 22.96 6.54 9.78
N ARG A 32 23.15 5.78 10.85
CA ARG A 32 23.12 4.30 10.77
C ARG A 32 21.87 3.64 11.36
N THR A 33 21.13 4.32 12.19
CA THR A 33 19.96 3.76 12.93
C THR A 33 18.70 3.61 12.10
N LEU A 34 18.62 4.23 10.92
CA LEU A 34 17.40 4.23 10.07
C LEU A 34 17.34 3.10 9.03
N LEU A 35 18.30 2.17 9.00
CA LEU A 35 18.41 1.14 7.96
C LEU A 35 18.29 -0.29 8.49
N GLY A 36 17.98 -0.50 9.76
CA GLY A 36 17.97 -1.82 10.40
C GLY A 36 16.78 -2.13 11.28
N ASP A 37 15.88 -1.18 11.51
CA ASP A 37 14.76 -1.44 12.40
C ASP A 37 13.59 -2.03 11.61
N GLU A 38 13.17 -3.24 11.99
CA GLU A 38 11.88 -3.77 11.54
C GLU A 38 10.76 -2.84 12.02
N PRO A 39 9.66 -2.68 11.22
CA PRO A 39 8.54 -1.87 11.64
C PRO A 39 7.92 -2.45 12.91
N ASP A 40 7.73 -1.60 13.91
CA ASP A 40 7.10 -1.97 15.18
C ASP A 40 5.59 -1.73 15.10
N PHE A 41 4.83 -2.82 15.17
CA PHE A 41 3.37 -2.83 15.09
C PHE A 41 2.67 -3.15 16.43
N GLU A 42 3.37 -3.07 17.56
CA GLU A 42 2.78 -3.41 18.89
C GLU A 42 1.52 -2.61 19.23
N HIS A 43 1.36 -1.39 18.63
CA HIS A 43 0.18 -0.56 18.85
C HIS A 43 -0.96 -0.80 17.84
N GLY A 44 -0.84 -1.81 16.99
CA GLY A 44 -1.89 -2.19 16.04
C GLY A 44 -2.04 -1.27 14.82
N VAL A 45 -1.26 -0.20 14.70
CA VAL A 45 -1.30 0.73 13.55
C VAL A 45 -0.18 0.41 12.57
N ALA A 46 -0.55 0.16 11.31
CA ALA A 46 0.40 -0.08 10.23
C ALA A 46 0.87 1.23 9.59
N LEU A 47 -0.04 2.15 9.30
CA LEU A 47 0.27 3.44 8.67
C LEU A 47 -0.44 4.57 9.42
N TYR A 48 0.30 5.64 9.69
CA TYR A 48 -0.24 6.85 10.31
C TYR A 48 0.21 8.09 9.56
N LEU A 49 -0.76 8.82 9.04
CA LEU A 49 -0.58 10.13 8.42
C LEU A 49 -1.23 11.19 9.30
N GLU A 50 -0.52 12.27 9.60
CA GLU A 50 -1.00 13.37 10.44
C GLU A 50 -0.78 14.72 9.75
N GLU A 51 -1.88 15.41 9.47
CA GLU A 51 -1.90 16.77 8.91
C GLU A 51 -1.02 16.94 7.66
N ILE A 52 -0.94 15.93 6.83
CA ILE A 52 -0.16 15.95 5.58
C ILE A 52 -0.73 17.00 4.64
N SER A 53 0.10 17.96 4.25
CA SER A 53 -0.23 18.95 3.22
C SER A 53 0.80 18.92 2.09
N VAL A 54 0.29 18.99 0.86
CA VAL A 54 1.10 19.02 -0.37
C VAL A 54 0.54 20.04 -1.33
N SER A 55 1.39 20.93 -1.83
CA SER A 55 1.01 21.93 -2.82
C SER A 55 1.87 21.78 -4.09
N PHE A 56 1.24 21.93 -5.26
CA PHE A 56 1.92 21.99 -6.56
C PHE A 56 1.52 23.31 -7.23
N ASP A 57 2.47 24.19 -7.48
CA ASP A 57 2.27 25.48 -8.15
C ASP A 57 1.10 26.30 -7.58
N GLY A 58 0.93 26.26 -6.24
CA GLY A 58 -0.13 26.95 -5.53
C GLY A 58 -1.46 26.18 -5.42
N PHE A 59 -1.61 25.04 -6.09
CA PHE A 59 -2.74 24.14 -5.91
C PHE A 59 -2.48 23.17 -4.77
N LYS A 60 -3.35 23.16 -3.76
CA LYS A 60 -3.28 22.19 -2.65
C LYS A 60 -3.84 20.85 -3.09
N ALA A 61 -2.95 19.89 -3.32
CA ALA A 61 -3.30 18.51 -3.65
C ALA A 61 -3.66 17.68 -2.41
N LEU A 62 -3.00 17.96 -1.26
CA LEU A 62 -3.40 17.46 0.05
C LEU A 62 -3.50 18.65 1.03
N ASN A 63 -4.52 18.64 1.87
CA ASN A 63 -4.84 19.70 2.78
C ASN A 63 -5.11 19.16 4.20
N SER A 64 -4.07 19.13 5.02
CA SER A 64 -4.09 18.58 6.39
C SER A 64 -4.71 17.18 6.48
N LEU A 65 -4.34 16.30 5.53
CA LEU A 65 -4.82 14.93 5.48
C LEU A 65 -4.33 14.14 6.69
N SER A 66 -5.27 13.56 7.45
CA SER A 66 -4.97 12.65 8.55
C SER A 66 -5.69 11.33 8.32
N LEU A 67 -4.94 10.21 8.40
CA LEU A 67 -5.43 8.86 8.13
C LEU A 67 -4.64 7.86 8.95
N ALA A 68 -5.32 6.87 9.53
CA ALA A 68 -4.68 5.70 10.15
C ALA A 68 -5.21 4.42 9.53
N ILE A 69 -4.30 3.47 9.28
CA ILE A 69 -4.59 2.11 8.80
C ILE A 69 -4.06 1.14 9.84
N ASP A 70 -4.91 0.23 10.30
CA ASP A 70 -4.54 -0.78 11.27
C ASP A 70 -3.77 -1.94 10.63
N VAL A 71 -3.03 -2.69 11.45
CA VAL A 71 -2.33 -3.90 11.00
C VAL A 71 -3.33 -4.94 10.54
N GLY A 72 -3.12 -5.46 9.33
CA GLY A 72 -4.02 -6.45 8.71
C GLY A 72 -5.35 -5.87 8.22
N GLU A 73 -5.57 -4.56 8.33
CA GLU A 73 -6.76 -3.90 7.82
C GLU A 73 -6.74 -3.83 6.29
N MET A 74 -7.92 -3.98 5.66
CA MET A 74 -8.16 -3.54 4.29
C MET A 74 -9.03 -2.30 4.31
N ARG A 75 -8.49 -1.20 3.79
CA ARG A 75 -9.16 0.09 3.66
C ARG A 75 -9.38 0.43 2.21
N CYS A 76 -10.64 0.65 1.84
CA CYS A 76 -10.98 1.23 0.55
C CYS A 76 -10.96 2.76 0.64
N ILE A 77 -10.32 3.40 -0.34
CA ILE A 77 -10.26 4.87 -0.45
C ILE A 77 -10.94 5.26 -1.75
N ILE A 78 -12.00 6.04 -1.64
CA ILE A 78 -12.78 6.54 -2.76
C ILE A 78 -12.75 8.07 -2.79
N GLY A 79 -13.18 8.64 -3.90
CA GLY A 79 -13.26 10.10 -4.06
C GLY A 79 -13.19 10.48 -5.53
N PRO A 80 -13.62 11.71 -5.89
CA PRO A 80 -13.57 12.19 -7.25
C PRO A 80 -12.14 12.32 -7.78
N ASN A 81 -12.01 12.53 -9.10
CA ASN A 81 -10.72 12.86 -9.69
C ASN A 81 -10.19 14.17 -9.11
N GLY A 82 -8.90 14.22 -8.79
CA GLY A 82 -8.29 15.36 -8.13
C GLY A 82 -8.47 15.42 -6.60
N ALA A 83 -9.15 14.44 -5.99
CA ALA A 83 -9.34 14.40 -4.53
C ALA A 83 -8.04 14.19 -3.71
N GLY A 84 -6.89 13.95 -4.35
CA GLY A 84 -5.61 13.75 -3.68
C GLY A 84 -5.20 12.29 -3.47
N LYS A 85 -5.97 11.31 -3.97
CA LYS A 85 -5.72 9.87 -3.77
C LYS A 85 -4.31 9.44 -4.21
N THR A 86 -3.92 9.78 -5.44
CA THR A 86 -2.59 9.46 -5.98
C THR A 86 -1.48 10.20 -5.25
N THR A 87 -1.69 11.48 -4.90
CA THR A 87 -0.72 12.28 -4.14
C THR A 87 -0.51 11.71 -2.73
N MET A 88 -1.55 11.24 -2.08
CA MET A 88 -1.44 10.54 -0.79
C MET A 88 -0.55 9.29 -0.92
N MET A 89 -0.80 8.45 -1.93
CA MET A 89 0.05 7.28 -2.19
C MET A 89 1.50 7.67 -2.53
N ASP A 90 1.69 8.75 -3.29
CA ASP A 90 3.02 9.27 -3.64
C ASP A 90 3.78 9.76 -2.38
N VAL A 91 3.08 10.32 -1.39
CA VAL A 91 3.69 10.67 -0.09
C VAL A 91 4.09 9.42 0.68
N ILE A 92 3.22 8.42 0.78
CA ILE A 92 3.49 7.17 1.51
C ILE A 92 4.70 6.45 0.90
N THR A 93 4.83 6.45 -0.42
CA THR A 93 5.94 5.78 -1.13
C THR A 93 7.21 6.62 -1.24
N GLY A 94 7.19 7.88 -0.75
CA GLY A 94 8.34 8.78 -0.77
C GLY A 94 8.62 9.46 -2.10
N LYS A 95 7.77 9.27 -3.11
CA LYS A 95 7.86 9.91 -4.43
C LYS A 95 7.56 11.41 -4.34
N THR A 96 6.65 11.82 -3.44
CA THR A 96 6.33 13.22 -3.16
C THR A 96 6.66 13.54 -1.71
N ARG A 97 7.35 14.66 -1.46
CA ARG A 97 7.59 15.18 -0.12
C ARG A 97 6.48 16.15 0.25
N PRO A 98 5.84 16.01 1.41
CA PRO A 98 4.84 16.97 1.86
C PRO A 98 5.49 18.26 2.33
N ASP A 99 4.71 19.37 2.25
CA ASP A 99 5.11 20.68 2.77
C ASP A 99 5.06 20.70 4.30
N SER A 100 4.13 19.93 4.88
CA SER A 100 3.95 19.79 6.33
C SER A 100 3.28 18.47 6.70
N GLY A 101 3.30 18.12 7.98
CA GLY A 101 2.69 16.93 8.53
C GLY A 101 3.70 15.84 8.86
N ARG A 102 3.20 14.66 9.24
CA ARG A 102 3.99 13.50 9.64
C ARG A 102 3.46 12.24 8.99
N ALA A 103 4.36 11.32 8.64
CA ALA A 103 4.01 10.03 8.06
C ALA A 103 4.84 8.92 8.71
N HIS A 104 4.18 8.00 9.40
CA HIS A 104 4.83 6.90 10.10
C HIS A 104 4.33 5.54 9.60
N PHE A 105 5.25 4.59 9.50
CA PHE A 105 4.96 3.18 9.26
C PHE A 105 5.33 2.38 10.51
N GLY A 106 4.35 1.70 11.09
CA GLY A 106 4.44 1.25 12.46
C GLY A 106 4.64 2.43 13.41
N SER A 107 5.16 2.18 14.62
CA SER A 107 5.40 3.21 15.62
C SER A 107 6.78 3.86 15.53
N ASN A 108 7.70 3.30 14.73
CA ASN A 108 9.13 3.65 14.76
C ASN A 108 9.71 4.16 13.44
N ILE A 109 9.05 3.98 12.29
CA ILE A 109 9.59 4.36 10.99
C ILE A 109 8.97 5.67 10.51
N ASP A 110 9.77 6.74 10.43
CA ASP A 110 9.39 8.02 9.82
C ASP A 110 9.63 7.93 8.29
N LEU A 111 8.53 7.82 7.53
CA LEU A 111 8.58 7.68 6.06
C LEU A 111 9.17 8.91 5.38
N LEU A 112 9.01 10.09 5.97
CA LEU A 112 9.51 11.34 5.38
C LEU A 112 11.05 11.44 5.41
N ARG A 113 11.72 10.58 6.16
CA ARG A 113 13.20 10.49 6.20
C ARG A 113 13.76 9.43 5.27
N LEU A 114 12.91 8.57 4.72
CA LEU A 114 13.33 7.47 3.86
C LEU A 114 13.25 7.86 2.37
N ARG A 115 14.03 7.14 1.55
CA ARG A 115 13.93 7.15 0.08
C ARG A 115 13.05 5.99 -0.36
N GLU A 116 12.47 6.06 -1.57
CA GLU A 116 11.61 5.02 -2.13
C GLU A 116 12.16 3.59 -1.95
N PRO A 117 13.45 3.26 -2.26
CA PRO A 117 13.96 1.90 -2.07
C PRO A 117 14.03 1.45 -0.61
N GLN A 118 14.12 2.40 0.34
CA GLN A 118 14.13 2.09 1.78
C GLN A 118 12.72 1.83 2.28
N ILE A 119 11.73 2.56 1.76
CA ILE A 119 10.29 2.36 2.04
C ILE A 119 9.85 0.98 1.57
N VAL A 120 10.25 0.57 0.35
CA VAL A 120 9.98 -0.78 -0.15
C VAL A 120 10.61 -1.85 0.76
N ARG A 121 11.85 -1.66 1.20
CA ARG A 121 12.53 -2.59 2.14
C ARG A 121 11.86 -2.63 3.52
N ALA A 122 11.26 -1.54 3.97
CA ALA A 122 10.47 -1.52 5.20
C ALA A 122 9.18 -2.32 5.08
N GLY A 123 8.77 -2.71 3.87
CA GLY A 123 7.62 -3.56 3.62
C GLY A 123 6.41 -2.83 3.06
N ILE A 124 6.56 -1.63 2.47
CA ILE A 124 5.50 -0.92 1.75
C ILE A 124 5.70 -1.13 0.26
N CYS A 125 4.76 -1.80 -0.39
CA CYS A 125 4.76 -2.00 -1.83
C CYS A 125 3.55 -1.34 -2.48
N ARG A 126 3.73 -0.78 -3.70
CA ARG A 126 2.66 -0.15 -4.45
C ARG A 126 2.50 -0.78 -5.81
N LYS A 127 1.26 -1.12 -6.17
CA LYS A 127 0.83 -1.42 -7.52
C LYS A 127 0.46 -0.11 -8.22
N PHE A 128 1.07 0.13 -9.37
CA PHE A 128 0.73 1.27 -10.23
C PHE A 128 -0.43 0.92 -11.18
N GLN A 129 -1.07 1.94 -11.77
CA GLN A 129 -2.19 1.74 -12.71
C GLN A 129 -1.79 0.92 -13.95
N LYS A 130 -0.57 1.09 -14.47
CA LYS A 130 -0.07 0.29 -15.60
C LYS A 130 0.76 -0.88 -15.08
N PRO A 131 0.48 -2.12 -15.53
CA PRO A 131 1.28 -3.27 -15.15
C PRO A 131 2.75 -3.11 -15.52
N THR A 132 3.63 -3.39 -14.57
CA THR A 132 5.10 -3.30 -14.72
C THR A 132 5.71 -4.70 -14.76
N VAL A 133 5.30 -5.52 -15.74
CA VAL A 133 5.83 -6.87 -15.94
C VAL A 133 6.91 -6.87 -17.02
N TYR A 134 7.88 -7.77 -16.90
CA TYR A 134 8.89 -8.00 -17.94
C TYR A 134 8.28 -8.89 -19.02
N GLU A 135 7.82 -8.29 -20.11
CA GLU A 135 7.01 -8.95 -21.14
C GLU A 135 7.77 -10.05 -21.90
N GLU A 136 9.09 -9.96 -22.00
CA GLU A 136 9.94 -10.95 -22.68
C GLU A 136 10.25 -12.18 -21.82
N LEU A 137 9.99 -12.12 -20.50
CA LEU A 137 10.22 -13.20 -19.57
C LEU A 137 8.94 -14.02 -19.35
N SER A 138 9.11 -15.27 -18.92
CA SER A 138 7.99 -16.09 -18.47
C SER A 138 7.38 -15.54 -17.18
N VAL A 139 6.16 -15.95 -16.86
CA VAL A 139 5.49 -15.62 -15.60
C VAL A 139 6.35 -16.05 -14.40
N PHE A 140 6.94 -17.24 -14.47
CA PHE A 140 7.82 -17.75 -13.42
C PHE A 140 9.07 -16.87 -13.23
N GLU A 141 9.75 -16.49 -14.32
CA GLU A 141 10.95 -15.64 -14.28
C GLU A 141 10.65 -14.24 -13.74
N ASN A 142 9.47 -13.68 -14.04
CA ASN A 142 9.02 -12.42 -13.44
C ASN A 142 8.95 -12.51 -11.91
N LEU A 143 8.39 -13.60 -11.38
CA LEU A 143 8.32 -13.83 -9.94
C LEU A 143 9.70 -14.12 -9.33
N GLU A 144 10.57 -14.85 -10.04
CA GLU A 144 11.94 -15.09 -9.60
C GLU A 144 12.72 -13.79 -9.40
N LEU A 145 12.59 -12.86 -10.33
CA LEU A 145 13.21 -11.52 -10.23
C LEU A 145 12.64 -10.69 -9.08
N ALA A 146 11.36 -10.88 -8.75
CA ALA A 146 10.68 -10.14 -7.70
C ALA A 146 10.99 -10.66 -6.29
N LEU A 147 11.46 -11.91 -6.14
CA LEU A 147 11.81 -12.47 -4.83
C LEU A 147 12.86 -11.61 -4.12
N GLN A 148 12.73 -11.49 -2.81
CA GLN A 148 13.76 -10.91 -1.97
C GLN A 148 14.99 -11.84 -1.95
N ASN A 149 15.98 -11.50 -2.76
CA ASN A 149 17.26 -12.19 -2.80
C ASN A 149 18.37 -11.31 -2.25
N ASP A 150 19.41 -11.95 -1.69
CA ASP A 150 20.64 -11.23 -1.35
C ASP A 150 21.25 -10.66 -2.66
N ARG A 151 21.24 -9.34 -2.77
CA ARG A 151 21.64 -8.58 -3.98
C ARG A 151 23.15 -8.37 -4.08
N GLY A 152 23.94 -9.18 -3.38
CA GLY A 152 25.39 -9.18 -3.53
C GLY A 152 25.80 -9.65 -4.94
N VAL A 153 26.80 -8.98 -5.54
CA VAL A 153 27.30 -9.35 -6.89
C VAL A 153 27.69 -10.83 -6.98
N ARG A 154 28.21 -11.42 -5.90
CA ARG A 154 28.53 -12.86 -5.83
C ARG A 154 27.27 -13.73 -5.77
N ALA A 155 26.24 -13.30 -5.04
CA ALA A 155 24.97 -14.01 -4.98
C ALA A 155 24.28 -14.00 -6.35
N ALA A 156 24.29 -12.86 -7.05
CA ALA A 156 23.73 -12.75 -8.40
C ALA A 156 24.45 -13.64 -9.46
N LEU A 157 25.78 -13.78 -9.36
CA LEU A 157 26.58 -14.57 -10.31
C LEU A 157 26.46 -16.10 -10.08
N PHE A 158 26.14 -16.53 -8.85
CA PHE A 158 26.07 -17.95 -8.47
C PHE A 158 24.68 -18.36 -7.96
N ALA A 159 23.68 -17.50 -8.14
CA ALA A 159 22.32 -17.78 -7.69
C ALA A 159 21.77 -19.03 -8.40
N ARG A 160 21.61 -20.09 -7.62
CA ARG A 160 20.73 -21.20 -7.96
C ARG A 160 19.50 -21.10 -7.09
N MET A 161 18.33 -21.09 -7.71
CA MET A 161 17.07 -21.08 -6.98
C MET A 161 17.00 -22.27 -6.03
N SER A 162 16.76 -21.99 -4.76
CA SER A 162 16.57 -23.02 -3.73
C SER A 162 15.20 -23.69 -3.83
N GLY A 163 15.04 -24.87 -3.21
CA GLY A 163 13.74 -25.54 -3.09
C GLY A 163 12.66 -24.64 -2.50
N PRO A 164 12.89 -24.02 -1.32
CA PRO A 164 11.92 -23.09 -0.70
C PRO A 164 11.52 -21.91 -1.59
N GLN A 165 12.45 -21.36 -2.38
CA GLN A 165 12.11 -20.27 -3.32
C GLN A 165 11.17 -20.73 -4.42
N ARG A 166 11.36 -21.96 -4.96
CA ARG A 166 10.46 -22.54 -5.96
C ARG A 166 9.08 -22.81 -5.38
N GLU A 167 9.02 -23.34 -4.16
CA GLU A 167 7.76 -23.56 -3.45
C GLU A 167 7.03 -22.24 -3.24
N ARG A 168 7.74 -21.19 -2.82
CA ARG A 168 7.18 -19.85 -2.64
C ARG A 168 6.60 -19.27 -3.92
N ILE A 169 7.31 -19.40 -5.06
CA ILE A 169 6.79 -18.99 -6.37
C ILE A 169 5.53 -19.78 -6.73
N ALA A 170 5.52 -21.11 -6.50
CA ALA A 170 4.37 -21.95 -6.81
C ALA A 170 3.15 -21.55 -5.95
N GLU A 171 3.33 -21.25 -4.66
CA GLU A 171 2.27 -20.74 -3.79
C GLU A 171 1.70 -19.41 -4.32
N ILE A 172 2.58 -18.47 -4.70
CA ILE A 172 2.16 -17.18 -5.26
C ILE A 172 1.41 -17.39 -6.57
N LEU A 173 1.93 -18.23 -7.49
CA LEU A 173 1.27 -18.55 -8.76
C LEU A 173 -0.12 -19.15 -8.55
N GLN A 174 -0.28 -20.00 -7.55
CA GLN A 174 -1.57 -20.58 -7.20
C GLN A 174 -2.51 -19.49 -6.66
N LEU A 175 -2.01 -18.62 -5.78
CA LEU A 175 -2.79 -17.54 -5.16
C LEU A 175 -3.29 -16.52 -6.19
N VAL A 176 -2.45 -16.16 -7.18
CA VAL A 176 -2.81 -15.21 -8.25
C VAL A 176 -3.40 -15.91 -9.49
N HIS A 177 -3.79 -17.19 -9.40
CA HIS A 177 -4.43 -17.98 -10.47
C HIS A 177 -3.61 -18.11 -11.76
N LEU A 178 -2.28 -18.01 -11.68
CA LEU A 178 -1.37 -18.10 -12.83
C LEU A 178 -0.52 -19.37 -12.86
N LEU A 179 -0.79 -20.36 -11.99
CA LEU A 179 -0.03 -21.60 -11.96
C LEU A 179 -0.03 -22.35 -13.32
N PRO A 180 -1.14 -22.44 -14.07
CA PRO A 180 -1.14 -23.06 -15.40
C PRO A 180 -0.29 -22.32 -16.44
N GLU A 181 -0.08 -21.03 -16.24
CA GLU A 181 0.62 -20.12 -17.14
C GLU A 181 2.09 -19.88 -16.71
N ALA A 182 2.60 -20.64 -15.73
CA ALA A 182 3.91 -20.40 -15.11
C ALA A 182 5.06 -20.21 -16.11
N TYR A 183 5.08 -20.99 -17.18
CA TYR A 183 6.14 -20.94 -18.19
C TYR A 183 5.74 -20.17 -19.46
N ARG A 184 4.55 -19.56 -19.50
CA ARG A 184 4.13 -18.71 -20.60
C ARG A 184 4.84 -17.37 -20.55
N ILE A 185 5.20 -16.82 -21.70
CA ILE A 185 5.78 -15.47 -21.84
C ILE A 185 4.75 -14.45 -21.38
N ALA A 186 5.15 -13.56 -20.45
CA ALA A 186 4.25 -12.60 -19.80
C ALA A 186 3.61 -11.62 -20.81
N GLY A 187 4.30 -11.29 -21.90
CA GLY A 187 3.75 -10.48 -22.98
C GLY A 187 2.49 -11.04 -23.63
N LEU A 188 2.29 -12.37 -23.58
CA LEU A 188 1.15 -13.09 -24.18
C LEU A 188 -0.04 -13.24 -23.21
N LEU A 189 0.07 -12.76 -21.99
CA LEU A 189 -1.01 -12.74 -20.99
C LEU A 189 -2.09 -11.72 -21.36
N SER A 190 -3.35 -11.98 -20.93
CA SER A 190 -4.40 -10.97 -20.97
C SER A 190 -4.05 -9.79 -20.05
N HIS A 191 -4.78 -8.67 -20.20
CA HIS A 191 -4.57 -7.52 -19.33
C HIS A 191 -4.78 -7.88 -17.86
N GLY A 192 -5.86 -8.55 -17.51
CA GLY A 192 -6.12 -9.00 -16.14
C GLY A 192 -5.07 -9.96 -15.61
N GLN A 193 -4.60 -10.92 -16.44
CA GLN A 193 -3.51 -11.82 -16.06
C GLN A 193 -2.20 -11.07 -15.79
N LYS A 194 -1.88 -10.01 -16.57
CA LYS A 194 -0.71 -9.15 -16.28
C LYS A 194 -0.86 -8.41 -14.95
N GLN A 195 -2.07 -7.95 -14.62
CA GLN A 195 -2.38 -7.33 -13.32
C GLN A 195 -2.16 -8.34 -12.16
N TRP A 196 -2.63 -9.58 -12.32
CA TRP A 196 -2.40 -10.64 -11.33
C TRP A 196 -0.93 -10.99 -11.18
N LEU A 197 -0.17 -11.04 -12.28
CA LEU A 197 1.27 -11.25 -12.23
C LEU A 197 1.96 -10.13 -11.45
N GLU A 198 1.60 -8.87 -11.68
CA GLU A 198 2.15 -7.73 -10.95
C GLU A 198 1.84 -7.84 -9.45
N ILE A 199 0.60 -8.19 -9.07
CA ILE A 199 0.24 -8.44 -7.66
C ILE A 199 1.10 -9.59 -7.09
N GLY A 200 1.30 -10.67 -7.83
CA GLY A 200 2.19 -11.76 -7.45
C GLY A 200 3.63 -11.31 -7.22
N MET A 201 4.16 -10.44 -8.10
CA MET A 201 5.50 -9.86 -7.93
C MET A 201 5.62 -8.99 -6.68
N LEU A 202 4.57 -8.26 -6.33
CA LEU A 202 4.52 -7.52 -5.07
C LEU A 202 4.48 -8.45 -3.86
N LEU A 203 3.66 -9.51 -3.90
CA LEU A 203 3.58 -10.51 -2.83
C LEU A 203 4.89 -11.30 -2.63
N ALA A 204 5.68 -11.47 -3.69
CA ALA A 204 7.01 -12.08 -3.62
C ALA A 204 8.00 -11.24 -2.78
N GLN A 205 7.71 -9.97 -2.57
CA GLN A 205 8.50 -9.07 -1.72
C GLN A 205 8.04 -9.08 -0.24
N GLU A 206 7.10 -9.94 0.13
CA GLU A 206 6.55 -10.09 1.49
C GLU A 206 6.13 -8.75 2.13
N PRO A 207 5.29 -7.95 1.45
CA PRO A 207 4.92 -6.63 1.94
C PRO A 207 4.12 -6.72 3.24
N ARG A 208 4.30 -5.75 4.12
CA ARG A 208 3.44 -5.52 5.29
C ARG A 208 2.24 -4.65 4.94
N LEU A 209 2.45 -3.71 4.01
CA LEU A 209 1.43 -2.81 3.49
C LEU A 209 1.45 -2.81 1.96
N LEU A 210 0.30 -3.11 1.36
CA LEU A 210 0.05 -3.03 -0.08
C LEU A 210 -0.79 -1.81 -0.40
N LEU A 211 -0.29 -0.97 -1.30
CA LEU A 211 -1.02 0.15 -1.87
C LEU A 211 -1.44 -0.22 -3.30
N LEU A 212 -2.73 -0.29 -3.55
CA LEU A 212 -3.32 -0.77 -4.79
C LEU A 212 -4.12 0.37 -5.44
N ASP A 213 -3.62 0.86 -6.58
CA ASP A 213 -4.18 2.00 -7.31
C ASP A 213 -4.97 1.49 -8.51
N GLU A 214 -6.30 1.55 -8.44
CA GLU A 214 -7.24 1.05 -9.45
C GLU A 214 -6.89 -0.37 -9.94
N PRO A 215 -6.81 -1.35 -9.02
CA PRO A 215 -6.26 -2.67 -9.33
C PRO A 215 -7.08 -3.48 -10.33
N VAL A 216 -8.36 -3.14 -10.56
CA VAL A 216 -9.26 -3.86 -11.49
C VAL A 216 -9.57 -3.08 -12.77
N ALA A 217 -8.87 -1.96 -13.01
CA ALA A 217 -9.08 -1.16 -14.21
C ALA A 217 -8.87 -2.01 -15.48
N GLY A 218 -9.88 -2.06 -16.36
CA GLY A 218 -9.82 -2.81 -17.62
C GLY A 218 -9.97 -4.33 -17.50
N MET A 219 -10.35 -4.85 -16.32
CA MET A 219 -10.70 -6.25 -16.11
C MET A 219 -12.15 -6.55 -16.50
N THR A 220 -12.43 -7.80 -16.85
CA THR A 220 -13.77 -8.32 -16.99
C THR A 220 -14.44 -8.49 -15.61
N ASP A 221 -15.76 -8.64 -15.57
CA ASP A 221 -16.49 -8.88 -14.32
C ASP A 221 -15.96 -10.14 -13.59
N GLU A 222 -15.67 -11.22 -14.32
CA GLU A 222 -15.10 -12.45 -13.74
C GLU A 222 -13.69 -12.24 -13.17
N GLU A 223 -12.82 -11.49 -13.88
CA GLU A 223 -11.49 -11.16 -13.40
C GLU A 223 -11.56 -10.25 -12.15
N THR A 224 -12.52 -9.32 -12.10
CA THR A 224 -12.80 -8.45 -10.97
C THR A 224 -13.23 -9.23 -9.73
N GLU A 225 -14.17 -10.19 -9.88
CA GLU A 225 -14.62 -11.07 -8.79
C GLU A 225 -13.45 -11.88 -8.22
N ARG A 226 -12.65 -12.51 -9.09
CA ARG A 226 -11.46 -13.26 -8.67
C ARG A 226 -10.41 -12.38 -7.96
N THR A 227 -10.29 -11.13 -8.40
CA THR A 227 -9.38 -10.16 -7.75
C THR A 227 -9.90 -9.78 -6.37
N ALA A 228 -11.22 -9.63 -6.20
CA ALA A 228 -11.82 -9.41 -4.89
C ALA A 228 -11.55 -10.59 -3.94
N GLU A 229 -11.78 -11.82 -4.40
CA GLU A 229 -11.48 -13.03 -3.63
C GLU A 229 -10.00 -13.09 -3.22
N LEU A 230 -9.08 -12.80 -4.16
CA LEU A 230 -7.65 -12.72 -3.86
C LEU A 230 -7.38 -11.73 -2.72
N PHE A 231 -7.88 -10.49 -2.82
CA PHE A 231 -7.63 -9.49 -1.78
C PHE A 231 -8.21 -9.88 -0.43
N LEU A 232 -9.39 -10.51 -0.40
CA LEU A 232 -9.98 -11.02 0.82
C LEU A 232 -9.11 -12.09 1.50
N THR A 233 -8.38 -12.91 0.75
CA THR A 233 -7.44 -13.91 1.31
C THR A 233 -6.17 -13.27 1.90
N LEU A 234 -5.84 -12.04 1.50
CA LEU A 234 -4.67 -11.30 1.96
C LEU A 234 -4.93 -10.54 3.27
N VAL A 235 -6.19 -10.23 3.56
CA VAL A 235 -6.61 -9.51 4.79
C VAL A 235 -6.13 -10.26 6.03
N GLY A 236 -5.63 -9.53 7.01
CA GLY A 236 -5.08 -10.08 8.25
C GLY A 236 -3.61 -10.51 8.14
N LYS A 237 -3.15 -10.93 6.95
CA LYS A 237 -1.73 -11.22 6.69
C LYS A 237 -0.97 -9.98 6.25
N HIS A 238 -1.65 -9.13 5.49
CA HIS A 238 -1.14 -7.87 4.96
C HIS A 238 -2.15 -6.77 5.28
N SER A 239 -1.67 -5.55 5.48
CA SER A 239 -2.53 -4.36 5.44
C SER A 239 -2.68 -3.93 3.98
N LEU A 240 -3.90 -3.56 3.56
CA LEU A 240 -4.19 -3.18 2.19
C LEU A 240 -4.86 -1.79 2.15
N VAL A 241 -4.37 -0.94 1.28
CA VAL A 241 -5.05 0.31 0.90
C VAL A 241 -5.42 0.20 -0.56
N VAL A 242 -6.71 0.17 -0.86
CA VAL A 242 -7.26 0.02 -2.21
C VAL A 242 -7.91 1.33 -2.60
N VAL A 243 -7.33 2.03 -3.58
CA VAL A 243 -7.93 3.22 -4.19
C VAL A 243 -8.77 2.75 -5.37
N GLU A 244 -10.05 3.08 -5.35
CA GLU A 244 -10.99 2.63 -6.37
C GLU A 244 -12.10 3.65 -6.63
N HIS A 245 -12.71 3.52 -7.80
CA HIS A 245 -13.90 4.26 -8.19
C HIS A 245 -15.07 3.34 -8.61
N ASP A 246 -14.82 2.03 -8.77
CA ASP A 246 -15.84 1.02 -9.02
C ASP A 246 -16.52 0.64 -7.69
N MET A 247 -17.75 1.11 -7.52
CA MET A 247 -18.53 0.86 -6.31
C MET A 247 -18.94 -0.61 -6.13
N LYS A 248 -19.07 -1.39 -7.21
CA LYS A 248 -19.34 -2.83 -7.11
C LYS A 248 -18.13 -3.55 -6.52
N PHE A 249 -16.94 -3.23 -7.00
CA PHE A 249 -15.72 -3.81 -6.46
C PHE A 249 -15.48 -3.39 -5.01
N VAL A 250 -15.71 -2.11 -4.67
CA VAL A 250 -15.64 -1.64 -3.28
C VAL A 250 -16.62 -2.39 -2.37
N ASP A 251 -17.85 -2.66 -2.83
CA ASP A 251 -18.83 -3.42 -2.07
C ASP A 251 -18.38 -4.87 -1.83
N MET A 252 -17.86 -5.55 -2.87
CA MET A 252 -17.28 -6.89 -2.75
C MET A 252 -16.16 -6.93 -1.70
N LEU A 253 -15.26 -5.94 -1.68
CA LEU A 253 -14.15 -5.87 -0.75
C LEU A 253 -14.59 -5.58 0.68
N THR A 254 -15.53 -4.68 0.85
CA THR A 254 -15.96 -4.22 2.18
C THR A 254 -16.89 -5.19 2.87
N GLN A 255 -17.66 -5.98 2.11
CA GLN A 255 -18.65 -6.94 2.63
C GLN A 255 -19.56 -6.31 3.69
N GLY A 256 -19.88 -5.03 3.53
CA GLY A 256 -20.75 -4.24 4.41
C GLY A 256 -20.22 -3.88 5.79
N HIS A 257 -18.99 -4.29 6.16
CA HIS A 257 -18.46 -4.03 7.52
C HIS A 257 -17.07 -3.40 7.55
N ARG A 258 -16.30 -3.47 6.45
CA ARG A 258 -14.98 -2.83 6.41
C ARG A 258 -15.11 -1.34 6.11
N LYS A 259 -14.12 -0.58 6.59
CA LYS A 259 -14.13 0.88 6.46
C LYS A 259 -13.82 1.34 5.04
N VAL A 260 -14.56 2.35 4.62
CA VAL A 260 -14.31 3.15 3.42
C VAL A 260 -13.97 4.57 3.86
N THR A 261 -12.95 5.15 3.27
CA THR A 261 -12.55 6.55 3.47
C THR A 261 -12.83 7.32 2.20
N VAL A 262 -13.57 8.41 2.30
CA VAL A 262 -13.83 9.33 1.18
C VAL A 262 -12.85 10.48 1.26
N LEU A 263 -12.06 10.67 0.19
CA LEU A 263 -11.22 11.85 0.01
C LEU A 263 -11.92 12.88 -0.86
N HIS A 264 -11.80 14.15 -0.46
CA HIS A 264 -12.25 15.31 -1.22
C HIS A 264 -11.33 16.50 -0.94
N GLU A 265 -10.92 17.22 -1.99
CA GLU A 265 -10.04 18.40 -1.90
C GLU A 265 -8.81 18.19 -1.00
N GLY A 266 -8.20 17.03 -1.08
CA GLY A 266 -6.99 16.70 -0.35
C GLY A 266 -7.18 16.37 1.13
N SER A 267 -8.42 16.21 1.60
CA SER A 267 -8.76 15.91 3.00
C SER A 267 -9.67 14.68 3.10
N VAL A 268 -9.77 14.08 4.28
CA VAL A 268 -10.78 13.05 4.57
C VAL A 268 -12.12 13.75 4.79
N LEU A 269 -13.09 13.48 3.91
CA LEU A 269 -14.45 14.00 4.00
C LEU A 269 -15.33 13.16 4.92
N ALA A 270 -15.25 11.84 4.79
CA ALA A 270 -16.02 10.90 5.58
C ALA A 270 -15.29 9.57 5.72
N GLU A 271 -15.57 8.85 6.80
CA GLU A 271 -15.08 7.51 7.07
C GLU A 271 -16.15 6.68 7.76
N GLY A 272 -16.36 5.45 7.31
CA GLY A 272 -17.34 4.53 7.86
C GLY A 272 -17.52 3.30 6.98
N THR A 273 -18.57 2.54 7.20
CA THR A 273 -19.01 1.47 6.29
C THR A 273 -19.46 2.07 4.95
N LEU A 274 -19.48 1.27 3.89
CA LEU A 274 -19.95 1.74 2.58
C LEU A 274 -21.37 2.35 2.64
N ALA A 275 -22.27 1.74 3.40
CA ALA A 275 -23.64 2.22 3.58
C ALA A 275 -23.71 3.58 4.31
N GLU A 276 -22.89 3.76 5.36
CA GLU A 276 -22.81 5.03 6.08
C GLU A 276 -22.27 6.14 5.19
N VAL A 277 -21.22 5.85 4.44
CA VAL A 277 -20.61 6.81 3.51
C VAL A 277 -21.58 7.18 2.38
N GLN A 278 -22.28 6.22 1.80
CA GLN A 278 -23.28 6.47 0.74
C GLN A 278 -24.50 7.26 1.21
N SER A 279 -24.84 7.19 2.51
CA SER A 279 -25.94 7.96 3.11
C SER A 279 -25.51 9.35 3.62
N ASN A 280 -24.22 9.65 3.61
CA ASN A 280 -23.70 10.95 4.07
C ASN A 280 -24.02 12.06 3.04
N THR A 281 -24.74 13.08 3.48
CA THR A 281 -25.17 14.19 2.61
C THR A 281 -24.02 14.94 1.97
N GLN A 282 -22.91 15.15 2.68
CA GLN A 282 -21.71 15.82 2.16
C GLN A 282 -21.07 14.98 1.05
N VAL A 283 -21.03 13.64 1.19
CA VAL A 283 -20.53 12.74 0.17
C VAL A 283 -21.41 12.76 -1.07
N ILE A 284 -22.74 12.70 -0.86
CA ILE A 284 -23.72 12.78 -1.96
C ILE A 284 -23.55 14.07 -2.74
N ASP A 285 -23.43 15.22 -2.07
CA ASP A 285 -23.26 16.51 -2.72
C ASP A 285 -21.98 16.58 -3.56
N VAL A 286 -20.86 16.04 -3.06
CA VAL A 286 -19.59 15.96 -3.79
C VAL A 286 -19.71 15.11 -5.05
N TYR A 287 -20.39 13.96 -4.99
CA TYR A 287 -20.55 13.08 -6.15
C TYR A 287 -21.60 13.56 -7.15
N LEU A 288 -22.60 14.34 -6.70
CA LEU A 288 -23.62 14.95 -7.56
C LEU A 288 -23.22 16.32 -8.11
N GLY A 289 -22.07 16.86 -7.68
CA GLY A 289 -21.55 18.15 -8.14
C GLY A 289 -22.38 19.35 -7.68
N ARG A 290 -22.96 19.28 -6.48
CA ARG A 290 -23.76 20.34 -5.86
C ARG A 290 -22.93 21.13 -4.86
#